data_6dd8dae12e83545a9075927b09fe20f8
#
_entry.id   6dd8dae12e83545a9075927b09fe20f8
#
_cell.length_a   1.000
_cell.length_b   1.000
_cell.length_c   1.000
_cell.angle_alpha   90.00
_cell.angle_beta   90.00
_cell.angle_gamma   90.00
#
_symmetry.space_group_name_H-M   'P 1'
#
loop_
_entity.id
_entity.type
_entity.pdbx_description
1 polymer ?
#
loop_
_entity_poly.entity_id
_entity_poly.type
_entity_poly.pdbx_seq_one_letter_code
_entity_poly.pdbx_strand_id
1 'polypeptide(L)'
;MAENTEPPRSVEDVKALLETTEKGGFRNSIRNCLTVFQCDPLLSGAVAYNLLTDRTDILKPIGCKRTPDSPMTDTDMKYIRLYLEETYGLTSEKKIQDAADLAAHQNSYHPVREYLNSLTWDGTERIRSCLRHFLGASEDDYTYQSLRLFLLGAIHRAFSPGCKFEVMLCLVGGQGAGKSTFFRLLAVKDEWFSDDLRKLDDDNVYRKLQGHWIIEMSEMIATANAKSIEEIKSLFEPARRKSTRYLTKPTRQTAQGSACSAARPTPLTSCPLTAPATAALSPYRYARNRRKHTF
;
A
#
# COMPACT_ATOMS: atom_id res chain seq x y z
N MET A 1 1.57 20.53 1.26
CA MET A 1 1.30 20.95 -0.13
C MET A 1 -0.01 21.69 -0.09
N ALA A 2 -0.07 22.93 -0.62
CA ALA A 2 -1.24 23.76 -0.54
C ALA A 2 -2.41 23.10 -1.29
N GLU A 3 -3.51 22.92 -0.56
CA GLU A 3 -4.82 22.64 -1.12
C GLU A 3 -5.23 23.79 -2.04
N ASN A 4 -5.02 23.60 -3.34
CA ASN A 4 -5.59 24.47 -4.36
C ASN A 4 -6.96 23.88 -4.75
N THR A 5 -7.82 23.64 -3.77
CA THR A 5 -9.22 23.31 -3.98
C THR A 5 -10.00 24.61 -4.08
N GLU A 6 -10.12 25.13 -5.32
CA GLU A 6 -11.23 26.04 -5.61
C GLU A 6 -12.54 25.37 -5.13
N PRO A 7 -13.45 26.13 -4.50
CA PRO A 7 -14.72 25.54 -4.08
C PRO A 7 -15.46 24.94 -5.29
N PRO A 8 -16.18 23.83 -5.10
CA PRO A 8 -16.89 23.17 -6.19
C PRO A 8 -17.85 24.18 -6.84
N ARG A 9 -17.74 24.33 -8.17
CA ARG A 9 -18.54 25.25 -8.96
C ARG A 9 -19.94 24.68 -9.14
N SER A 10 -20.93 25.54 -9.40
CA SER A 10 -22.24 25.04 -9.79
C SER A 10 -22.18 24.30 -11.14
N VAL A 11 -23.14 23.43 -11.42
CA VAL A 11 -23.22 22.71 -12.71
C VAL A 11 -23.26 23.69 -13.89
N GLU A 12 -23.94 24.83 -13.71
CA GLU A 12 -24.04 25.88 -14.72
C GLU A 12 -22.67 26.56 -14.96
N ASP A 13 -21.92 26.81 -13.90
CA ASP A 13 -20.56 27.36 -14.02
C ASP A 13 -19.63 26.39 -14.76
N VAL A 14 -19.76 25.09 -14.47
CA VAL A 14 -18.99 24.05 -15.19
C VAL A 14 -19.36 24.01 -16.66
N LYS A 15 -20.65 24.08 -16.99
CA LYS A 15 -21.12 24.14 -18.38
C LYS A 15 -20.54 25.33 -19.15
N ALA A 16 -20.37 26.47 -18.48
CA ALA A 16 -19.77 27.66 -19.10
C ALA A 16 -18.27 27.50 -19.44
N LEU A 17 -17.57 26.53 -18.81
CA LEU A 17 -16.17 26.22 -19.09
C LEU A 17 -15.96 25.25 -20.24
N LEU A 18 -17.03 24.55 -20.68
CA LEU A 18 -16.90 23.51 -21.68
C LEU A 18 -16.85 24.05 -23.10
N GLU A 19 -16.00 23.46 -23.91
CA GLU A 19 -15.94 23.73 -25.33
C GLU A 19 -17.23 23.25 -26.01
N THR A 20 -17.85 24.13 -26.82
CA THR A 20 -19.03 23.82 -27.60
C THR A 20 -18.69 23.42 -29.04
N THR A 21 -19.62 22.78 -29.70
CA THR A 21 -19.59 22.49 -31.12
C THR A 21 -20.34 23.58 -31.90
N GLU A 22 -20.14 23.69 -33.21
CA GLU A 22 -20.87 24.62 -34.09
C GLU A 22 -22.39 24.46 -34.03
N LYS A 23 -22.89 23.26 -33.61
CA LYS A 23 -24.31 22.94 -33.46
C LYS A 23 -24.85 23.26 -32.06
N GLY A 24 -24.10 23.92 -31.18
CA GLY A 24 -24.52 24.36 -29.84
C GLY A 24 -24.46 23.31 -28.73
N GLY A 25 -24.09 22.07 -29.04
CA GLY A 25 -23.86 21.04 -27.99
C GLY A 25 -22.43 21.04 -27.46
N PHE A 26 -22.16 20.42 -26.31
CA PHE A 26 -20.81 20.29 -25.80
C PHE A 26 -19.97 19.32 -26.63
N ARG A 27 -18.71 19.66 -26.85
CA ARG A 27 -17.77 18.82 -27.58
C ARG A 27 -17.44 17.57 -26.75
N ASN A 28 -17.64 16.37 -27.32
CA ASN A 28 -17.17 15.13 -26.72
C ASN A 28 -15.62 15.06 -26.85
N SER A 29 -14.88 15.67 -25.92
CA SER A 29 -13.42 15.67 -25.85
C SER A 29 -12.94 15.23 -24.48
N ILE A 30 -11.72 14.68 -24.41
CA ILE A 30 -11.08 14.33 -23.10
C ILE A 30 -10.99 15.59 -22.23
N ARG A 31 -10.71 16.75 -22.84
CA ARG A 31 -10.59 18.03 -22.12
C ARG A 31 -11.90 18.39 -21.40
N ASN A 32 -13.04 18.35 -22.09
CA ASN A 32 -14.33 18.65 -21.48
C ASN A 32 -14.65 17.64 -20.36
N CYS A 33 -14.44 16.34 -20.61
CA CYS A 33 -14.64 15.31 -19.56
C CYS A 33 -13.74 15.59 -18.35
N LEU A 34 -12.45 15.92 -18.56
CA LEU A 34 -11.51 16.22 -17.47
C LEU A 34 -11.93 17.48 -16.71
N THR A 35 -12.37 18.55 -17.41
CA THR A 35 -12.89 19.75 -16.77
C THR A 35 -14.05 19.44 -15.84
N VAL A 36 -14.97 18.55 -16.25
CA VAL A 36 -16.06 18.11 -15.38
C VAL A 36 -15.53 17.33 -14.16
N PHE A 37 -14.60 16.40 -14.32
CA PHE A 37 -14.00 15.70 -13.19
C PHE A 37 -13.28 16.63 -12.21
N GLN A 38 -12.76 17.75 -12.67
CA GLN A 38 -12.04 18.72 -11.82
C GLN A 38 -12.95 19.72 -11.11
N CYS A 39 -14.05 20.14 -11.76
CA CYS A 39 -14.85 21.30 -11.32
C CYS A 39 -16.27 20.96 -10.87
N ASP A 40 -16.83 19.82 -11.28
CA ASP A 40 -18.20 19.45 -10.99
C ASP A 40 -18.40 19.12 -9.51
N PRO A 41 -19.49 19.58 -8.85
CA PRO A 41 -19.70 19.36 -7.42
C PRO A 41 -19.79 17.89 -7.01
N LEU A 42 -20.25 17.00 -7.89
CA LEU A 42 -20.34 15.56 -7.63
C LEU A 42 -18.99 14.86 -7.87
N LEU A 43 -18.29 15.20 -8.95
CA LEU A 43 -17.12 14.47 -9.44
C LEU A 43 -15.78 15.05 -8.99
N SER A 44 -15.71 16.33 -8.64
CA SER A 44 -14.46 16.97 -8.16
C SER A 44 -13.95 16.28 -6.90
N GLY A 45 -12.73 15.72 -6.97
CA GLY A 45 -12.14 14.94 -5.88
C GLY A 45 -12.84 13.62 -5.56
N ALA A 46 -13.75 13.13 -6.43
CA ALA A 46 -14.42 11.85 -6.21
C ALA A 46 -13.54 10.65 -6.57
N VAL A 47 -12.66 10.81 -7.54
CA VAL A 47 -11.73 9.77 -7.99
C VAL A 47 -10.30 10.13 -7.59
N ALA A 48 -9.57 9.16 -7.04
CA ALA A 48 -8.17 9.33 -6.68
C ALA A 48 -7.36 8.05 -6.93
N TYR A 49 -6.10 8.19 -7.32
CA TYR A 49 -5.23 7.05 -7.55
C TYR A 49 -4.47 6.67 -6.29
N ASN A 50 -4.71 5.46 -5.79
CA ASN A 50 -4.07 4.93 -4.60
C ASN A 50 -2.71 4.34 -4.97
N LEU A 51 -1.64 5.02 -4.56
CA LEU A 51 -0.25 4.64 -4.85
C LEU A 51 0.20 3.36 -4.12
N LEU A 52 -0.50 2.94 -3.04
CA LEU A 52 -0.19 1.71 -2.32
C LEU A 52 -0.77 0.48 -3.05
N THR A 53 -2.02 0.59 -3.51
CA THR A 53 -2.74 -0.52 -4.15
C THR A 53 -2.62 -0.52 -5.67
N ASP A 54 -2.08 0.56 -6.26
CA ASP A 54 -1.96 0.77 -7.72
C ASP A 54 -3.32 0.67 -8.43
N ARG A 55 -4.34 1.33 -7.84
CA ARG A 55 -5.73 1.33 -8.31
C ARG A 55 -6.38 2.69 -8.11
N THR A 56 -7.43 2.96 -8.88
CA THR A 56 -8.30 4.10 -8.65
C THR A 56 -9.33 3.76 -7.57
N ASP A 57 -9.45 4.64 -6.58
CA ASP A 57 -10.44 4.57 -5.52
C ASP A 57 -11.47 5.67 -5.67
N ILE A 58 -12.68 5.44 -5.14
CA ILE A 58 -13.73 6.45 -5.03
C ILE A 58 -13.74 6.96 -3.59
N LEU A 59 -13.45 8.25 -3.40
CA LEU A 59 -13.32 8.86 -2.08
C LEU A 59 -14.62 9.43 -1.53
N LYS A 60 -15.62 9.72 -2.38
CA LYS A 60 -16.91 10.26 -1.98
C LYS A 60 -18.07 9.67 -2.79
N PRO A 61 -19.33 9.77 -2.30
CA PRO A 61 -20.49 9.26 -3.01
C PRO A 61 -20.64 9.91 -4.39
N ILE A 62 -20.88 9.09 -5.42
CA ILE A 62 -21.08 9.50 -6.82
C ILE A 62 -22.52 9.20 -7.31
N GLY A 63 -23.51 9.31 -6.44
CA GLY A 63 -24.92 9.01 -6.76
C GLY A 63 -25.34 7.57 -6.50
N CYS A 64 -24.45 6.68 -6.06
CA CYS A 64 -24.76 5.32 -5.65
C CYS A 64 -24.38 5.05 -4.19
N LYS A 65 -25.07 4.07 -3.56
CA LYS A 65 -24.72 3.63 -2.20
C LYS A 65 -23.47 2.76 -2.28
N ARG A 66 -22.41 3.21 -1.64
CA ARG A 66 -21.18 2.45 -1.50
C ARG A 66 -20.40 2.85 -0.26
N THR A 67 -19.42 2.03 0.10
CA THR A 67 -18.43 2.36 1.14
C THR A 67 -17.42 3.37 0.57
N PRO A 68 -17.18 4.51 1.22
CA PRO A 68 -16.07 5.41 0.86
C PRO A 68 -14.72 4.68 0.89
N ASP A 69 -13.73 5.26 0.22
CA ASP A 69 -12.34 4.76 0.18
C ASP A 69 -12.21 3.32 -0.34
N SER A 70 -13.10 2.92 -1.23
CA SER A 70 -13.09 1.59 -1.84
C SER A 70 -12.72 1.65 -3.32
N PRO A 71 -12.13 0.56 -3.88
CA PRO A 71 -11.74 0.51 -5.28
C PRO A 71 -12.89 0.82 -6.22
N MET A 72 -12.63 1.62 -7.24
CA MET A 72 -13.59 1.91 -8.30
C MET A 72 -13.94 0.63 -9.05
N THR A 73 -15.24 0.41 -9.26
CA THR A 73 -15.77 -0.74 -10.00
C THR A 73 -16.31 -0.33 -11.36
N ASP A 74 -16.55 -1.31 -12.26
CA ASP A 74 -17.22 -1.06 -13.53
C ASP A 74 -18.62 -0.44 -13.36
N THR A 75 -19.27 -0.77 -12.25
CA THR A 75 -20.61 -0.19 -11.94
C THR A 75 -20.50 1.29 -11.61
N ASP A 76 -19.47 1.69 -10.84
CA ASP A 76 -19.23 3.10 -10.54
C ASP A 76 -18.99 3.90 -11.81
N MET A 77 -18.19 3.36 -12.73
CA MET A 77 -17.94 3.99 -14.02
C MET A 77 -19.22 4.13 -14.86
N LYS A 78 -20.16 3.17 -14.77
CA LYS A 78 -21.46 3.28 -15.43
C LYS A 78 -22.32 4.41 -14.84
N TYR A 79 -22.30 4.59 -13.52
CA TYR A 79 -22.99 5.73 -12.87
C TYR A 79 -22.37 7.07 -13.27
N ILE A 80 -21.05 7.16 -13.31
CA ILE A 80 -20.34 8.36 -13.78
C ILE A 80 -20.71 8.67 -15.23
N ARG A 81 -20.74 7.67 -16.10
CA ARG A 81 -21.13 7.86 -17.52
C ARG A 81 -22.57 8.33 -17.65
N LEU A 82 -23.50 7.71 -16.94
CA LEU A 82 -24.90 8.13 -16.92
C LEU A 82 -25.02 9.60 -16.48
N TYR A 83 -24.38 9.98 -15.40
CA TYR A 83 -24.39 11.36 -14.92
C TYR A 83 -23.84 12.35 -15.95
N LEU A 84 -22.71 12.03 -16.59
CA LEU A 84 -22.11 12.86 -17.63
C LEU A 84 -22.96 12.99 -18.88
N GLU A 85 -23.66 11.94 -19.26
CA GLU A 85 -24.60 11.93 -20.38
C GLU A 85 -25.83 12.82 -20.08
N GLU A 86 -26.47 12.62 -18.92
CA GLU A 86 -27.69 13.34 -18.54
C GLU A 86 -27.42 14.83 -18.29
N THR A 87 -26.29 15.17 -17.64
CA THR A 87 -26.01 16.54 -17.19
C THR A 87 -25.32 17.36 -18.25
N TYR A 88 -24.40 16.75 -19.01
CA TYR A 88 -23.49 17.44 -19.94
C TYR A 88 -23.58 16.95 -21.39
N GLY A 89 -24.37 15.92 -21.69
CA GLY A 89 -24.42 15.33 -23.03
C GLY A 89 -23.10 14.70 -23.49
N LEU A 90 -22.19 14.34 -22.56
CA LEU A 90 -20.93 13.69 -22.86
C LEU A 90 -21.11 12.18 -22.87
N THR A 91 -21.07 11.55 -24.04
CA THR A 91 -21.44 10.15 -24.27
C THR A 91 -20.27 9.23 -24.64
N SER A 92 -19.07 9.79 -24.90
CA SER A 92 -17.92 9.01 -25.38
C SER A 92 -17.26 8.22 -24.25
N GLU A 93 -17.58 6.94 -24.13
CA GLU A 93 -17.05 6.03 -23.10
C GLU A 93 -15.53 6.10 -22.94
N LYS A 94 -14.80 5.95 -24.04
CA LYS A 94 -13.33 5.97 -24.01
C LYS A 94 -12.78 7.29 -23.48
N LYS A 95 -13.34 8.43 -23.88
CA LYS A 95 -12.87 9.76 -23.45
C LYS A 95 -13.21 10.03 -22.00
N ILE A 96 -14.34 9.53 -21.52
CA ILE A 96 -14.72 9.60 -20.12
C ILE A 96 -13.77 8.75 -19.27
N GLN A 97 -13.44 7.53 -19.71
CA GLN A 97 -12.47 6.68 -19.03
C GLN A 97 -11.09 7.33 -18.99
N ASP A 98 -10.57 7.80 -20.12
CA ASP A 98 -9.26 8.47 -20.18
C ASP A 98 -9.22 9.71 -19.25
N ALA A 99 -10.33 10.47 -19.18
CA ALA A 99 -10.43 11.64 -18.30
C ALA A 99 -10.51 11.25 -16.81
N ALA A 100 -11.23 10.18 -16.48
CA ALA A 100 -11.30 9.64 -15.12
C ALA A 100 -9.93 9.19 -14.64
N ASP A 101 -9.18 8.47 -15.48
CA ASP A 101 -7.83 8.00 -15.16
C ASP A 101 -6.86 9.19 -14.96
N LEU A 102 -6.94 10.22 -15.81
CA LEU A 102 -6.15 11.44 -15.67
C LEU A 102 -6.50 12.19 -14.38
N ALA A 103 -7.79 12.36 -14.07
CA ALA A 103 -8.25 13.02 -12.86
C ALA A 103 -7.81 12.26 -11.60
N ALA A 104 -7.92 10.93 -11.61
CA ALA A 104 -7.46 10.10 -10.51
C ALA A 104 -5.96 10.25 -10.26
N HIS A 105 -5.14 10.24 -11.30
CA HIS A 105 -3.69 10.41 -11.17
C HIS A 105 -3.30 11.83 -10.69
N GLN A 106 -4.05 12.86 -11.06
CA GLN A 106 -3.85 14.22 -10.54
C GLN A 106 -4.14 14.29 -9.03
N ASN A 107 -5.09 13.50 -8.55
CA ASN A 107 -5.47 13.37 -7.15
C ASN A 107 -4.83 12.12 -6.50
N SER A 108 -3.62 11.76 -6.90
CA SER A 108 -2.97 10.58 -6.34
C SER A 108 -2.63 10.76 -4.86
N TYR A 109 -2.83 9.71 -4.07
CA TYR A 109 -2.57 9.71 -2.65
C TYR A 109 -1.90 8.40 -2.22
N HIS A 110 -1.30 8.40 -1.02
CA HIS A 110 -0.69 7.20 -0.45
C HIS A 110 -1.16 7.06 1.01
N PRO A 111 -2.08 6.14 1.31
CA PRO A 111 -2.76 6.10 2.60
C PRO A 111 -1.81 5.95 3.80
N VAL A 112 -0.74 5.15 3.65
CA VAL A 112 0.28 4.99 4.70
C VAL A 112 1.08 6.27 4.92
N ARG A 113 1.42 7.02 3.87
CA ARG A 113 2.13 8.31 4.02
C ARG A 113 1.26 9.36 4.70
N GLU A 114 0.00 9.43 4.32
CA GLU A 114 -0.96 10.34 4.95
C GLU A 114 -1.11 10.03 6.44
N TYR A 115 -1.28 8.74 6.77
CA TYR A 115 -1.31 8.30 8.17
C TYR A 115 -0.02 8.70 8.91
N LEU A 116 1.16 8.38 8.38
CA LEU A 116 2.43 8.70 9.02
C LEU A 116 2.64 10.23 9.19
N ASN A 117 2.21 11.03 8.22
CA ASN A 117 2.30 12.49 8.28
C ASN A 117 1.30 13.11 9.26
N SER A 118 0.20 12.43 9.58
CA SER A 118 -0.77 12.88 10.57
C SER A 118 -0.34 12.65 12.01
N LEU A 119 0.70 11.83 12.23
CA LEU A 119 1.17 11.49 13.57
C LEU A 119 1.97 12.64 14.20
N THR A 120 1.70 12.89 15.49
CA THR A 120 2.48 13.79 16.32
C THR A 120 3.08 13.01 17.48
N TRP A 121 4.40 13.12 17.66
CA TRP A 121 5.07 12.42 18.74
C TRP A 121 4.75 13.08 20.09
N ASP A 122 4.34 12.26 21.04
CA ASP A 122 3.98 12.69 22.41
C ASP A 122 5.18 12.70 23.38
N GLY A 123 6.40 12.46 22.88
CA GLY A 123 7.63 12.43 23.70
C GLY A 123 7.89 11.11 24.42
N THR A 124 7.02 10.10 24.28
CA THR A 124 7.15 8.82 25.00
C THR A 124 7.91 7.78 24.18
N GLU A 125 9.03 7.28 24.70
CA GLU A 125 9.80 6.21 24.06
C GLU A 125 9.13 4.84 24.30
N ARG A 126 8.48 4.29 23.27
CA ARG A 126 7.78 3.00 23.33
C ARG A 126 8.55 1.85 22.71
N ILE A 127 9.41 2.12 21.74
CA ILE A 127 10.08 1.08 20.94
C ILE A 127 10.96 0.19 21.82
N ARG A 128 11.66 0.76 22.79
CA ARG A 128 12.60 0.03 23.67
C ARG A 128 11.93 -1.12 24.43
N SER A 129 10.77 -0.87 25.01
CA SER A 129 10.03 -1.86 25.80
C SER A 129 8.98 -2.67 25.00
N CYS A 130 8.77 -2.34 23.73
CA CYS A 130 7.68 -2.88 22.90
C CYS A 130 7.74 -4.42 22.80
N LEU A 131 8.88 -4.99 22.38
CA LEU A 131 9.01 -6.45 22.23
C LEU A 131 8.92 -7.18 23.56
N ARG A 132 9.39 -6.58 24.66
CA ARG A 132 9.22 -7.13 26.00
C ARG A 132 7.75 -7.12 26.40
N HIS A 133 7.08 -6.00 26.23
CA HIS A 133 5.69 -5.80 26.67
C HIS A 133 4.73 -6.77 25.95
N PHE A 134 4.81 -6.85 24.63
CA PHE A 134 3.87 -7.62 23.82
C PHE A 134 4.25 -9.08 23.64
N LEU A 135 5.54 -9.38 23.58
CA LEU A 135 6.03 -10.72 23.24
C LEU A 135 6.89 -11.34 24.35
N GLY A 136 7.18 -10.62 25.45
CA GLY A 136 8.01 -11.10 26.56
C GLY A 136 9.48 -11.32 26.17
N ALA A 137 9.95 -10.64 25.14
CA ALA A 137 11.34 -10.69 24.71
C ALA A 137 12.27 -10.04 25.75
N SER A 138 13.60 -10.30 25.70
CA SER A 138 14.55 -9.58 26.54
C SER A 138 14.56 -8.10 26.15
N GLU A 139 14.75 -7.24 27.15
CA GLU A 139 14.89 -5.81 26.94
C GLU A 139 16.38 -5.47 26.94
N ASP A 140 16.97 -5.54 25.76
CA ASP A 140 18.37 -5.22 25.54
C ASP A 140 18.53 -4.34 24.28
N ASP A 141 19.73 -3.83 24.07
CA ASP A 141 20.00 -2.95 22.94
C ASP A 141 19.81 -3.66 21.59
N TYR A 142 20.04 -4.95 21.54
CA TYR A 142 19.85 -5.73 20.31
C TYR A 142 18.37 -5.78 19.91
N THR A 143 17.46 -6.10 20.83
CA THR A 143 16.01 -6.12 20.59
C THR A 143 15.50 -4.75 20.18
N TYR A 144 15.92 -3.72 20.90
CA TYR A 144 15.58 -2.34 20.61
C TYR A 144 16.00 -1.93 19.19
N GLN A 145 17.29 -2.13 18.85
CA GLN A 145 17.80 -1.72 17.55
C GLN A 145 17.19 -2.56 16.40
N SER A 146 16.91 -3.84 16.62
CA SER A 146 16.29 -4.70 15.63
C SER A 146 14.87 -4.22 15.27
N LEU A 147 14.04 -3.92 16.27
CA LEU A 147 12.70 -3.38 16.03
C LEU A 147 12.76 -1.98 15.43
N ARG A 148 13.62 -1.12 15.95
CA ARG A 148 13.80 0.25 15.46
C ARG A 148 14.21 0.25 13.98
N LEU A 149 15.17 -0.59 13.60
CA LEU A 149 15.63 -0.70 12.21
C LEU A 149 14.49 -1.18 11.29
N PHE A 150 13.72 -2.19 11.71
CA PHE A 150 12.57 -2.67 10.97
C PHE A 150 11.53 -1.56 10.72
N LEU A 151 11.17 -0.80 11.76
CA LEU A 151 10.19 0.29 11.66
C LEU A 151 10.72 1.43 10.76
N LEU A 152 11.99 1.79 10.89
CA LEU A 152 12.63 2.79 10.01
C LEU A 152 12.60 2.33 8.55
N GLY A 153 12.85 1.04 8.28
CA GLY A 153 12.75 0.47 6.95
C GLY A 153 11.34 0.49 6.40
N ALA A 154 10.34 0.18 7.22
CA ALA A 154 8.94 0.23 6.83
C ALA A 154 8.51 1.66 6.45
N ILE A 155 8.91 2.66 7.26
CA ILE A 155 8.67 4.08 6.97
C ILE A 155 9.43 4.51 5.71
N HIS A 156 10.72 4.20 5.62
CA HIS A 156 11.53 4.59 4.47
C HIS A 156 10.96 4.05 3.15
N ARG A 157 10.52 2.80 3.12
CA ARG A 157 9.87 2.22 1.92
C ARG A 157 8.54 2.86 1.58
N ALA A 158 7.77 3.31 2.56
CA ALA A 158 6.54 4.05 2.30
C ALA A 158 6.83 5.39 1.61
N PHE A 159 7.86 6.15 2.03
CA PHE A 159 8.20 7.44 1.44
C PHE A 159 9.07 7.34 0.17
N SER A 160 9.90 6.31 0.07
CA SER A 160 10.83 6.07 -1.04
C SER A 160 10.65 4.66 -1.61
N PRO A 161 9.55 4.40 -2.36
CA PRO A 161 9.30 3.09 -2.95
C PRO A 161 10.47 2.66 -3.84
N GLY A 162 10.86 1.38 -3.72
CA GLY A 162 11.99 0.83 -4.45
C GLY A 162 13.36 1.15 -3.84
N CYS A 163 13.43 1.79 -2.66
CA CYS A 163 14.70 1.93 -1.94
C CYS A 163 15.24 0.56 -1.51
N LYS A 164 16.57 0.45 -1.50
CA LYS A 164 17.26 -0.76 -1.03
C LYS A 164 17.12 -0.88 0.48
N PHE A 165 16.52 -1.98 0.94
CA PHE A 165 16.42 -2.31 2.36
C PHE A 165 16.41 -3.83 2.50
N GLU A 166 17.53 -4.39 2.98
CA GLU A 166 17.81 -5.84 2.99
C GLU A 166 17.69 -6.45 4.38
N VAL A 167 16.91 -5.82 5.27
CA VAL A 167 16.71 -6.31 6.64
C VAL A 167 15.30 -6.83 6.80
N MET A 168 15.20 -8.01 7.40
CA MET A 168 13.95 -8.66 7.75
C MET A 168 13.94 -8.95 9.25
N LEU A 169 12.89 -8.55 9.96
CA LEU A 169 12.71 -8.86 11.37
C LEU A 169 12.20 -10.28 11.52
N CYS A 170 12.97 -11.14 12.20
CA CYS A 170 12.59 -12.50 12.52
C CYS A 170 12.22 -12.63 13.99
N LEU A 171 10.99 -13.03 14.29
CA LEU A 171 10.51 -13.35 15.63
C LEU A 171 10.50 -14.86 15.85
N VAL A 172 11.34 -15.36 16.77
CA VAL A 172 11.45 -16.77 17.11
C VAL A 172 10.75 -17.05 18.44
N GLY A 173 9.88 -18.06 18.49
CA GLY A 173 9.17 -18.42 19.71
C GLY A 173 8.09 -19.46 19.47
N GLY A 174 7.48 -19.97 20.54
CA GLY A 174 6.44 -21.00 20.48
C GLY A 174 5.22 -20.58 19.66
N GLN A 175 4.42 -21.60 19.28
CA GLN A 175 3.12 -21.38 18.66
C GLN A 175 2.19 -20.63 19.65
N GLY A 176 1.33 -19.74 19.14
CA GLY A 176 0.41 -18.97 19.98
C GLY A 176 1.06 -17.80 20.75
N ALA A 177 2.35 -17.50 20.55
CA ALA A 177 3.06 -16.41 21.25
C ALA A 177 2.68 -15.00 20.77
N GLY A 178 1.70 -14.84 19.88
CA GLY A 178 1.23 -13.53 19.41
C GLY A 178 2.08 -12.86 18.34
N LYS A 179 3.03 -13.58 17.72
CA LYS A 179 3.98 -13.00 16.73
C LYS A 179 3.29 -12.39 15.51
N SER A 180 2.36 -13.12 14.90
CA SER A 180 1.60 -12.63 13.73
C SER A 180 0.65 -11.50 14.12
N THR A 181 0.02 -11.60 15.29
CA THR A 181 -0.81 -10.51 15.84
C THR A 181 0.01 -9.23 16.04
N PHE A 182 1.26 -9.36 16.50
CA PHE A 182 2.17 -8.23 16.66
C PHE A 182 2.43 -7.52 15.31
N PHE A 183 2.76 -8.27 14.25
CA PHE A 183 2.98 -7.66 12.93
C PHE A 183 1.70 -7.05 12.34
N ARG A 184 0.56 -7.71 12.55
CA ARG A 184 -0.74 -7.17 12.11
C ARG A 184 -1.05 -5.83 12.80
N LEU A 185 -0.81 -5.73 14.10
CA LEU A 185 -1.00 -4.48 14.86
C LEU A 185 -0.02 -3.38 14.43
N LEU A 186 1.21 -3.72 14.08
CA LEU A 186 2.18 -2.76 13.54
C LEU A 186 1.76 -2.20 12.18
N ALA A 187 0.98 -2.92 11.40
CA ALA A 187 0.45 -2.46 10.13
C ALA A 187 -0.67 -1.42 10.29
N VAL A 188 -1.19 -1.22 11.51
CA VAL A 188 -2.24 -0.27 11.90
C VAL A 188 -3.62 -0.63 11.36
N LYS A 189 -3.74 -0.91 10.08
CA LYS A 189 -4.98 -1.38 9.43
C LYS A 189 -4.79 -2.79 8.90
N ASP A 190 -5.83 -3.63 9.03
CA ASP A 190 -5.80 -5.01 8.54
C ASP A 190 -5.53 -5.08 7.02
N GLU A 191 -6.07 -4.14 6.26
CA GLU A 191 -5.86 -4.04 4.80
C GLU A 191 -4.40 -3.74 4.40
N TRP A 192 -3.58 -3.20 5.33
CA TRP A 192 -2.16 -2.93 5.11
C TRP A 192 -1.25 -4.08 5.53
N PHE A 193 -1.83 -5.17 6.05
CA PHE A 193 -1.14 -6.37 6.47
C PHE A 193 -1.43 -7.55 5.55
N SER A 194 -0.42 -8.38 5.30
CA SER A 194 -0.59 -9.67 4.62
C SER A 194 0.27 -10.74 5.26
N ASP A 195 -0.28 -11.95 5.41
CA ASP A 195 0.41 -13.17 5.82
C ASP A 195 0.36 -14.28 4.73
N ASP A 196 -0.07 -13.91 3.52
CA ASP A 196 -0.26 -14.86 2.40
C ASP A 196 1.04 -15.15 1.62
N LEU A 197 2.17 -14.59 2.02
CA LEU A 197 3.44 -14.82 1.35
C LEU A 197 4.10 -16.11 1.85
N ARG A 198 3.74 -17.26 1.24
CA ARG A 198 4.25 -18.59 1.64
C ARG A 198 5.40 -19.08 0.77
N LYS A 199 5.44 -18.69 -0.51
CA LYS A 199 6.46 -19.09 -1.49
C LYS A 199 6.88 -17.88 -2.31
N LEU A 200 8.18 -17.82 -2.62
CA LEU A 200 8.81 -16.72 -3.36
C LEU A 200 8.91 -16.97 -4.86
N ASP A 201 8.74 -18.21 -5.29
CA ASP A 201 8.80 -18.66 -6.68
C ASP A 201 7.45 -18.59 -7.42
N ASP A 202 6.43 -18.01 -6.77
CA ASP A 202 5.12 -17.79 -7.36
C ASP A 202 5.17 -16.60 -8.33
N ASP A 203 4.74 -16.79 -9.58
CA ASP A 203 4.61 -15.71 -10.58
C ASP A 203 3.73 -14.54 -10.10
N ASN A 204 2.94 -14.75 -9.06
CA ASN A 204 2.05 -13.76 -8.44
C ASN A 204 2.65 -13.05 -7.20
N VAL A 205 3.91 -13.27 -6.85
CA VAL A 205 4.52 -12.66 -5.65
C VAL A 205 4.33 -11.14 -5.64
N TYR A 206 4.61 -10.46 -6.74
CA TYR A 206 4.44 -9.01 -6.84
C TYR A 206 3.01 -8.54 -6.61
N ARG A 207 2.02 -9.32 -7.06
CA ARG A 207 0.60 -9.02 -6.79
C ARG A 207 0.23 -9.19 -5.32
N LYS A 208 0.83 -10.17 -4.63
CA LYS A 208 0.64 -10.41 -3.19
C LYS A 208 1.32 -9.36 -2.33
N LEU A 209 2.38 -8.73 -2.83
CA LEU A 209 3.06 -7.62 -2.15
C LEU A 209 2.32 -6.29 -2.32
N GLN A 210 1.57 -6.14 -3.40
CA GLN A 210 0.87 -4.90 -3.74
C GLN A 210 -0.28 -4.62 -2.76
N GLY A 211 -0.39 -3.39 -2.32
CA GLY A 211 -1.45 -2.96 -1.40
C GLY A 211 -1.16 -3.18 0.07
N HIS A 212 -0.02 -3.77 0.43
CA HIS A 212 0.33 -4.04 1.81
C HIS A 212 1.57 -3.26 2.25
N TRP A 213 1.57 -2.79 3.47
CA TRP A 213 2.69 -2.08 4.09
C TRP A 213 3.61 -3.02 4.86
N ILE A 214 3.02 -3.94 5.65
CA ILE A 214 3.74 -4.96 6.40
C ILE A 214 3.30 -6.35 5.92
N ILE A 215 4.29 -7.18 5.58
CA ILE A 215 4.05 -8.53 5.07
C ILE A 215 4.77 -9.54 5.95
N GLU A 216 4.04 -10.49 6.47
CA GLU A 216 4.58 -11.64 7.20
C GLU A 216 4.86 -12.79 6.23
N MET A 217 6.08 -13.32 6.32
CA MET A 217 6.41 -14.60 5.71
C MET A 217 6.26 -15.70 6.76
N SER A 218 5.17 -16.44 6.69
CA SER A 218 4.94 -17.60 7.53
C SER A 218 5.84 -18.76 7.08
N GLU A 219 6.38 -19.55 8.03
CA GLU A 219 7.08 -20.82 7.75
C GLU A 219 8.38 -20.72 6.95
N MET A 220 9.21 -19.71 7.23
CA MET A 220 10.52 -19.53 6.56
C MET A 220 11.48 -20.73 6.64
N ILE A 221 11.26 -21.66 7.56
CA ILE A 221 12.17 -22.81 7.75
C ILE A 221 12.17 -23.75 6.54
N ALA A 222 11.05 -23.90 5.88
CA ALA A 222 10.96 -24.74 4.68
C ALA A 222 11.75 -24.15 3.49
N THR A 223 12.07 -22.86 3.54
CA THR A 223 12.74 -22.10 2.46
C THR A 223 14.16 -21.66 2.79
N ALA A 224 14.71 -22.03 3.95
CA ALA A 224 16.04 -21.60 4.41
C ALA A 224 17.21 -22.32 3.72
N ASN A 225 17.10 -22.60 2.43
CA ASN A 225 18.23 -23.00 1.59
C ASN A 225 18.85 -21.79 0.89
N ALA A 226 20.10 -21.91 0.43
CA ALA A 226 20.83 -20.81 -0.20
C ALA A 226 20.09 -20.18 -1.38
N LYS A 227 19.34 -20.97 -2.17
CA LYS A 227 18.57 -20.50 -3.32
C LYS A 227 17.42 -19.58 -2.88
N SER A 228 16.69 -19.95 -1.84
CA SER A 228 15.59 -19.15 -1.31
C SER A 228 16.07 -17.81 -0.70
N ILE A 229 17.26 -17.78 -0.09
CA ILE A 229 17.88 -16.54 0.40
C ILE A 229 18.21 -15.60 -0.77
N GLU A 230 18.70 -16.09 -1.87
CA GLU A 230 18.96 -15.31 -3.08
C GLU A 230 17.67 -14.79 -3.72
N GLU A 231 16.61 -15.60 -3.74
CA GLU A 231 15.28 -15.19 -4.20
C GLU A 231 14.68 -14.09 -3.32
N ILE A 232 14.81 -14.20 -1.99
CA ILE A 232 14.43 -13.14 -1.05
C ILE A 232 15.17 -11.84 -1.35
N LYS A 233 16.49 -11.90 -1.54
CA LYS A 233 17.28 -10.71 -1.86
C LYS A 233 16.83 -10.06 -3.18
N SER A 234 16.56 -10.85 -4.21
CA SER A 234 16.13 -10.34 -5.52
C SER A 234 14.78 -9.61 -5.49
N LEU A 235 13.87 -9.99 -4.56
CA LEU A 235 12.60 -9.30 -4.36
C LEU A 235 12.78 -7.90 -3.74
N PHE A 236 13.84 -7.71 -2.97
CA PHE A 236 14.11 -6.43 -2.31
C PHE A 236 15.13 -5.56 -3.06
N GLU A 237 15.70 -6.05 -4.16
CA GLU A 237 16.51 -5.23 -5.03
C GLU A 237 15.65 -4.18 -5.76
N PRO A 238 16.13 -2.92 -5.87
CA PRO A 238 15.41 -1.90 -6.62
C PRO A 238 15.26 -2.37 -8.06
N ALA A 239 14.02 -2.48 -8.52
CA ALA A 239 13.75 -2.76 -9.91
C ALA A 239 14.44 -1.67 -10.76
N ARG A 240 15.56 -1.99 -11.40
CA ARG A 240 16.17 -1.12 -12.40
C ARG A 240 15.09 -0.85 -13.44
N ARG A 241 14.63 0.39 -13.53
CA ARG A 241 13.73 0.87 -14.57
C ARG A 241 14.37 0.55 -15.92
N LYS A 242 14.09 -0.60 -16.50
CA LYS A 242 14.19 -0.75 -17.93
C LYS A 242 13.03 0.06 -18.51
N SER A 243 13.30 1.31 -18.84
CA SER A 243 12.43 2.12 -19.66
C SER A 243 12.32 1.45 -21.02
N THR A 244 11.37 0.54 -21.15
CA THR A 244 10.98 0.00 -22.44
C THR A 244 9.61 0.57 -22.72
N ARG A 245 9.56 1.59 -23.57
CA ARG A 245 8.32 2.10 -24.15
C ARG A 245 7.65 0.95 -24.91
N TYR A 246 6.59 0.38 -24.36
CA TYR A 246 5.63 -0.40 -25.10
C TYR A 246 4.27 0.27 -24.99
N LEU A 247 3.92 0.93 -26.09
CA LEU A 247 2.55 1.26 -26.42
C LEU A 247 1.84 -0.08 -26.67
N THR A 248 0.64 -0.22 -26.06
CA THR A 248 -0.36 -1.26 -26.28
C THR A 248 -0.22 -2.57 -25.49
N LYS A 249 -1.06 -2.69 -24.49
CA LYS A 249 -1.70 -3.76 -23.70
C LYS A 249 -1.51 -3.49 -22.21
N PRO A 250 -2.45 -3.86 -21.32
CA PRO A 250 -2.28 -3.68 -19.88
C PRO A 250 -1.06 -4.49 -19.45
N THR A 251 0.04 -3.81 -19.27
CA THR A 251 1.36 -4.39 -19.07
C THR A 251 1.55 -4.62 -17.58
N ARG A 252 2.08 -5.77 -17.23
CA ARG A 252 2.68 -6.09 -15.94
C ARG A 252 3.39 -4.87 -15.39
N GLN A 253 2.74 -4.16 -14.49
CA GLN A 253 3.40 -3.13 -13.68
C GLN A 253 4.22 -3.86 -12.64
N THR A 254 5.49 -3.60 -12.59
CA THR A 254 6.35 -4.01 -11.49
C THR A 254 5.88 -3.26 -10.26
N ALA A 255 5.18 -3.96 -9.37
CA ALA A 255 4.78 -3.42 -8.08
C ALA A 255 6.03 -2.96 -7.33
N GLN A 256 6.21 -1.66 -7.18
CA GLN A 256 7.21 -1.09 -6.29
C GLN A 256 6.65 -1.22 -4.88
N GLY A 257 6.86 -2.40 -4.26
CA GLY A 257 6.34 -2.65 -2.94
C GLY A 257 6.89 -1.65 -1.93
N SER A 258 6.01 -0.88 -1.32
CA SER A 258 6.29 -0.08 -0.13
C SER A 258 6.25 -0.92 1.16
N ALA A 259 6.17 -2.24 1.00
CA ALA A 259 6.06 -3.18 2.09
C ALA A 259 7.40 -3.51 2.76
N CYS A 260 7.39 -3.64 4.07
CA CYS A 260 8.47 -4.21 4.86
C CYS A 260 8.10 -5.63 5.27
N SER A 261 9.01 -6.60 5.11
CA SER A 261 8.73 -8.01 5.40
C SER A 261 9.13 -8.40 6.80
N ALA A 262 8.33 -9.26 7.41
CA ALA A 262 8.60 -9.91 8.66
C ALA A 262 8.44 -11.43 8.53
N ALA A 263 9.31 -12.20 9.17
CA ALA A 263 9.31 -13.64 9.07
C ALA A 263 9.07 -14.33 10.42
N ARG A 264 8.37 -15.45 10.36
CA ARG A 264 8.05 -16.30 11.50
C ARG A 264 8.67 -17.69 11.33
N PRO A 265 9.80 -18.03 11.99
CA PRO A 265 10.30 -19.38 11.99
C PRO A 265 9.59 -20.27 13.04
N THR A 266 9.41 -21.54 12.71
CA THR A 266 9.08 -22.61 13.66
C THR A 266 10.30 -22.95 14.55
N PRO A 267 10.15 -23.58 15.71
CA PRO A 267 11.26 -23.81 16.62
C PRO A 267 12.34 -24.71 16.00
N LEU A 268 13.55 -24.24 16.02
CA LEU A 268 14.74 -24.89 15.48
C LEU A 268 15.35 -25.92 16.45
N THR A 269 15.56 -27.10 15.92
CA THR A 269 16.70 -27.93 16.27
C THR A 269 17.72 -27.73 15.15
N SER A 270 18.84 -27.06 15.47
CA SER A 270 20.02 -26.84 14.61
C SER A 270 19.89 -25.91 13.40
N CYS A 271 20.43 -24.70 13.53
CA CYS A 271 20.82 -23.87 12.41
C CYS A 271 22.36 -23.86 12.32
N PRO A 272 23.00 -24.19 11.20
CA PRO A 272 24.44 -24.01 11.05
C PRO A 272 24.75 -22.55 10.83
N LEU A 273 25.39 -21.94 11.82
CA LEU A 273 25.96 -20.59 11.76
C LEU A 273 27.28 -20.65 11.01
N THR A 274 27.30 -20.44 9.72
CA THR A 274 28.47 -19.92 9.01
C THR A 274 28.04 -19.33 7.69
N ALA A 275 27.82 -18.02 7.69
CA ALA A 275 27.89 -17.21 6.47
C ALA A 275 28.45 -15.83 6.85
N PRO A 276 29.32 -15.24 6.02
CA PRO A 276 29.96 -13.97 6.32
C PRO A 276 28.94 -12.83 6.34
N ALA A 277 29.23 -11.84 7.16
CA ALA A 277 28.44 -10.69 7.51
C ALA A 277 27.81 -9.96 6.32
N THR A 278 26.58 -10.35 5.98
CA THR A 278 25.70 -9.57 5.13
C THR A 278 24.27 -10.01 5.42
N ALA A 279 23.51 -9.10 5.97
CA ALA A 279 22.11 -9.26 6.39
C ALA A 279 21.92 -10.19 7.60
N ALA A 280 21.83 -9.61 8.77
CA ALA A 280 21.55 -10.31 10.00
C ALA A 280 20.15 -10.92 10.00
N LEU A 281 20.07 -12.19 9.61
CA LEU A 281 19.00 -13.09 10.06
C LEU A 281 19.40 -13.50 11.48
N SER A 282 18.93 -12.77 12.48
CA SER A 282 19.23 -13.14 13.85
C SER A 282 18.01 -13.76 14.51
N PRO A 283 18.11 -15.01 15.00
CA PRO A 283 17.02 -15.64 15.72
C PRO A 283 16.91 -15.02 17.13
N TYR A 284 15.73 -14.49 17.42
CA TYR A 284 15.39 -13.96 18.72
C TYR A 284 14.75 -15.03 19.59
N ARG A 285 15.35 -15.39 20.75
CA ARG A 285 14.78 -16.34 21.68
C ARG A 285 13.78 -15.65 22.61
N TYR A 286 12.57 -16.14 22.59
CA TYR A 286 11.49 -15.76 23.44
C TYR A 286 11.55 -16.49 24.80
N ALA A 287 11.62 -15.75 25.90
CA ALA A 287 11.52 -16.31 27.24
C ALA A 287 10.04 -16.51 27.63
N ARG A 288 9.68 -17.73 27.95
CA ARG A 288 8.35 -18.12 28.37
C ARG A 288 8.09 -17.65 29.81
N ASN A 289 7.44 -16.51 29.99
CA ASN A 289 6.93 -16.13 31.31
C ASN A 289 5.47 -16.58 31.43
N ARG A 290 5.22 -17.73 32.06
CA ARG A 290 3.90 -18.14 32.52
C ARG A 290 3.55 -17.27 33.72
N ARG A 291 2.83 -16.19 33.53
CA ARG A 291 2.03 -15.64 34.63
C ARG A 291 0.78 -16.52 34.77
N LYS A 292 0.72 -17.27 35.87
CA LYS A 292 -0.51 -17.84 36.38
C LYS A 292 -1.42 -16.65 36.71
N HIS A 293 -2.47 -16.45 35.97
CA HIS A 293 -3.60 -15.67 36.45
C HIS A 293 -4.36 -16.56 37.43
N THR A 294 -4.18 -16.32 38.73
CA THR A 294 -5.16 -16.65 39.76
C THR A 294 -6.01 -15.37 39.91
N PHE A 295 -7.31 -15.57 39.72
CA PHE A 295 -8.50 -14.74 39.99
C PHE A 295 -8.30 -13.30 40.42
#